data_d204865fb588fef623309d6a525325d3
#
_entry.id   d204865fb588fef623309d6a525325d3
#
_cell.length_a   1.000
_cell.length_b   1.000
_cell.length_c   1.000
_cell.angle_alpha   90.00
_cell.angle_beta   90.00
_cell.angle_gamma   90.00
#
_symmetry.space_group_name_H-M   'P 1'
#
loop_
_entity.id
_entity.type
_entity.pdbx_description
1 polymer ?
#
loop_
_entity_poly.entity_id
_entity_poly.type
_entity_poly.pdbx_seq_one_letter_code
_entity_poly.pdbx_strand_id
1 'polypeptide(L)' 'MTKEMLFLADIYTNWCKSQGLPDYMSADDLRYGRDTTDKLNFYQMHWLECFIDVWDCINQNT' A
#
# COMPACT_ATOMS: atom_id res chain seq x y z
N MET A 1 6.92 8.51 -12.24
CA MET A 1 5.68 7.99 -11.58
C MET A 1 4.48 8.68 -12.22
N THR A 2 3.47 7.94 -12.59
CA THR A 2 2.26 8.49 -13.22
C THR A 2 1.36 9.17 -12.20
N LYS A 3 0.36 9.91 -12.69
CA LYS A 3 -0.63 10.56 -11.82
C LYS A 3 -1.40 9.51 -11.01
N GLU A 4 -1.71 8.38 -11.63
CA GLU A 4 -2.42 7.29 -10.98
C GLU A 4 -1.60 6.72 -9.82
N MET A 5 -0.32 6.54 -10.03
CA MET A 5 0.57 6.01 -8.99
C MET A 5 0.72 7.01 -7.84
N LEU A 6 0.81 8.30 -8.15
CA LEU A 6 0.86 9.35 -7.12
C LEU A 6 -0.43 9.36 -6.30
N PHE A 7 -1.57 9.20 -6.97
CA PHE A 7 -2.87 9.15 -6.30
C PHE A 7 -2.95 7.94 -5.37
N LEU A 8 -2.51 6.78 -5.84
CA LEU A 8 -2.48 5.57 -5.01
C LEU A 8 -1.54 5.73 -3.82
N ALA A 9 -0.40 6.38 -4.02
CA ALA A 9 0.54 6.63 -2.93
C ALA A 9 -0.11 7.49 -1.84
N ASP A 10 -0.88 8.50 -2.23
CA ASP A 10 -1.61 9.34 -1.28
C ASP A 10 -2.67 8.53 -0.52
N ILE A 11 -3.40 7.68 -1.22
CA ILE A 11 -4.39 6.80 -0.60
C ILE A 11 -3.72 5.92 0.46
N TYR A 12 -2.59 5.33 0.11
CA TYR A 12 -1.85 4.44 1.01
C TYR A 12 -1.34 5.21 2.24
N THR A 13 -0.77 6.39 2.03
CA THR A 13 -0.29 7.23 3.12
C THR A 13 -1.41 7.58 4.09
N ASN A 14 -2.54 8.02 3.55
CA ASN A 14 -3.69 8.39 4.37
C ASN A 14 -4.25 7.20 5.13
N TRP A 15 -4.28 6.04 4.48
CA TRP A 15 -4.73 4.83 5.14
C TRP A 15 -3.80 4.46 6.30
N CYS A 16 -2.50 4.48 6.09
CA CYS A 16 -1.53 4.20 7.16
C CYS A 16 -1.73 5.15 8.35
N LYS A 17 -1.91 6.42 8.07
CA LYS A 17 -2.15 7.40 9.14
C LYS A 17 -3.43 7.10 9.90
N SER A 18 -4.50 6.74 9.19
CA SER A 18 -5.78 6.43 9.82
C SER A 18 -5.72 5.18 10.69
N GLN A 19 -4.80 4.28 10.38
CA GLN A 19 -4.64 3.02 11.13
C GLN A 19 -3.58 3.12 12.22
N GLY A 20 -2.91 4.26 12.34
CA GLY A 20 -1.82 4.42 13.29
C GLY A 20 -0.57 3.65 12.91
N LEU A 21 -0.39 3.35 11.63
CA LEU A 21 0.75 2.61 11.13
C LEU A 21 1.85 3.55 10.64
N PRO A 22 3.11 3.10 10.66
CA PRO A 22 4.20 3.87 10.04
C PRO A 22 3.95 4.05 8.55
N ASP A 23 4.50 5.13 8.01
CA ASP A 23 4.35 5.50 6.62
C ASP A 23 5.39 4.75 5.77
N TYR A 24 4.95 3.72 5.05
CA TYR A 24 5.81 2.91 4.18
C TYR A 24 5.49 3.20 2.72
N MET A 25 6.09 4.21 2.19
CA MET A 25 5.67 4.74 0.90
C MET A 25 6.47 4.28 -0.30
N SER A 26 7.33 3.29 -0.20
CA SER A 26 7.99 2.78 -1.40
C SER A 26 7.14 1.68 -2.03
N ALA A 27 7.19 1.62 -3.37
CA ALA A 27 6.54 0.54 -4.09
C ALA A 27 7.10 -0.82 -3.68
N ASP A 28 8.40 -0.86 -3.37
CA ASP A 28 9.04 -2.09 -2.92
C ASP A 28 8.51 -2.52 -1.56
N ASP A 29 8.27 -1.58 -0.66
CA ASP A 29 7.70 -1.89 0.64
C ASP A 29 6.30 -2.49 0.50
N LEU A 30 5.52 -1.96 -0.44
CA LEU A 30 4.20 -2.51 -0.72
C LEU A 30 4.27 -3.91 -1.32
N ARG A 31 5.18 -4.09 -2.28
CA ARG A 31 5.26 -5.33 -3.04
C ARG A 31 5.81 -6.49 -2.22
N TYR A 32 6.82 -6.25 -1.40
CA TYR A 32 7.51 -7.32 -0.69
C TYR A 32 7.01 -7.53 0.73
N GLY A 33 5.95 -6.84 1.12
CA GLY A 33 5.28 -7.10 2.38
C GLY A 33 6.21 -7.07 3.57
N ARG A 34 6.88 -5.96 3.77
CA ARG A 34 7.85 -5.88 4.83
C ARG A 34 7.26 -6.18 6.20
N ASP A 35 8.11 -6.24 7.18
CA ASP A 35 7.93 -6.67 8.56
C ASP A 35 6.73 -6.08 9.30
N THR A 36 5.94 -5.24 8.64
CA THR A 36 4.71 -4.70 9.21
C THR A 36 3.57 -5.71 9.29
N THR A 37 3.67 -6.81 8.54
CA THR A 37 2.59 -7.80 8.51
C THR A 37 2.30 -8.37 9.89
N ASP A 38 3.31 -8.49 10.75
CA ASP A 38 3.14 -9.00 12.10
C ASP A 38 2.33 -8.06 12.99
N LYS A 39 2.22 -6.79 12.60
CA LYS A 39 1.53 -5.75 13.38
C LYS A 39 0.14 -5.45 12.85
N LEU A 40 -0.26 -6.09 11.77
CA LEU A 40 -1.54 -5.82 11.13
C LEU A 40 -2.59 -6.81 11.61
N ASN A 41 -3.81 -6.31 11.84
CA ASN A 41 -4.93 -7.19 12.10
C ASN A 41 -5.47 -7.74 10.77
N PHE A 42 -6.45 -8.64 10.86
CA PHE A 42 -7.02 -9.32 9.69
C PHE A 42 -7.56 -8.33 8.65
N TYR A 43 -8.27 -7.31 9.10
CA TYR A 43 -8.88 -6.33 8.17
C TYR A 43 -7.82 -5.48 7.49
N GLN A 44 -6.78 -5.10 8.22
CA GLN A 44 -5.68 -4.32 7.66
C GLN A 44 -4.92 -5.14 6.61
N MET A 45 -4.67 -6.43 6.90
CA MET A 45 -4.02 -7.32 5.95
C MET A 45 -4.83 -7.46 4.67
N HIS A 46 -6.15 -7.64 4.81
CA HIS A 46 -7.03 -7.77 3.66
C HIS A 46 -7.02 -6.51 2.80
N TRP A 47 -7.13 -5.35 3.45
CA TRP A 47 -7.09 -4.08 2.73
C TRP A 47 -5.77 -3.93 1.96
N LEU A 48 -4.66 -4.24 2.63
CA LEU A 48 -3.34 -4.11 2.02
C LEU A 48 -3.18 -5.04 0.81
N GLU A 49 -3.66 -6.27 0.90
CA GLU A 49 -3.60 -7.21 -0.22
C GLU A 49 -4.38 -6.68 -1.42
N CYS A 50 -5.57 -6.16 -1.19
CA CYS A 50 -6.37 -5.56 -2.26
C CYS A 50 -5.67 -4.35 -2.87
N PHE A 51 -5.05 -3.52 -2.04
CA PHE A 51 -4.33 -2.36 -2.52
C PHE A 51 -3.13 -2.74 -3.37
N ILE A 52 -2.37 -3.76 -2.95
CA ILE A 52 -1.22 -4.24 -3.72
C ILE A 52 -1.66 -4.74 -5.09
N ASP A 53 -2.78 -5.43 -5.16
CA ASP A 53 -3.31 -5.90 -6.45
C ASP A 53 -3.61 -4.72 -7.38
N VAL A 54 -4.23 -3.67 -6.86
CA VAL A 54 -4.52 -2.46 -7.65
C VAL A 54 -3.22 -1.78 -8.06
N TRP A 55 -2.29 -1.66 -7.14
CA TRP A 55 -0.98 -1.05 -7.39
C TRP A 55 -0.25 -1.76 -8.53
N ASP A 56 -0.17 -3.09 -8.46
CA ASP A 56 0.52 -3.87 -9.47
C ASP A 56 -0.19 -3.78 -10.82
N CYS A 57 -1.51 -3.79 -10.82
CA CYS A 57 -2.29 -3.67 -12.05
C CYS A 57 -2.00 -2.35 -12.77
N ILE A 58 -2.00 -1.24 -12.05
CA ILE A 58 -1.73 0.07 -12.64
C ILE A 58 -0.27 0.17 -13.08
N ASN A 59 0.64 -0.34 -12.26
CA ASN A 59 2.07 -0.30 -12.56
C ASN A 59 2.40 -1.08 -13.83
N GLN A 60 1.75 -2.20 -14.07
CA GLN A 60 1.96 -3.00 -15.27
C GLN A 60 1.44 -2.33 -16.53
N ASN A 61 0.46 -1.45 -16.40
CA ASN A 61 -0.13 -0.73 -17.53
C ASN A 61 0.56 0.59 -17.84
N THR A 62 1.59 0.91 -17.13
CA THR A 62 2.41 2.10 -17.37
C THR A 62 3.80 1.69 -17.85
#